data_50b4062da2b2309ddc7fd1f3b2de876d
#
_entry.id   50b4062da2b2309ddc7fd1f3b2de876d
#
_cell.length_a   1.000
_cell.length_b   1.000
_cell.length_c   1.000
_cell.angle_alpha   90.00
_cell.angle_beta   90.00
_cell.angle_gamma   90.00
#
_symmetry.space_group_name_H-M   'P 1'
#
loop_
_entity.id
_entity.type
_entity.pdbx_description
1 polymer ?
#
loop_
_entity_poly.entity_id
_entity_poly.type
_entity_poly.pdbx_seq_one_letter_code
_entity_poly.pdbx_strand_id
1 'polypeptide(L)'
;IRNAKGAMILKQSYRIPSSVHEVASQCIKQIGSRVHKTWLPRNHPGSVQWEASYESINMEEGDWLVLARTNYLLEGLEDYCRSEGWFFQNKQRPSISEKKVRAVRSWELLRSGSSIPVSELVNVLLYIKVRVPTSLDKSDFDSYISFEEAQKHVPSLTNQYWYDIFDGLSVKERSYIRAMLRRGEKITKNPRIRLSTIHAAKGGEATNVILLTDLSTRIYNSYQENPDDESRVFYVGLTRAKENLYLIEPQTQKYYPL
;
A
#
# COMPACT_ATOMS: atom_id res chain seq x y z
N ILE A 1 -12.27 0.30 -33.37
CA ILE A 1 -11.19 0.58 -34.32
C ILE A 1 -11.66 0.40 -35.77
N ARG A 2 -12.72 -0.40 -36.05
CA ARG A 2 -13.18 -0.71 -37.43
C ARG A 2 -13.74 0.49 -38.22
N ASN A 3 -14.05 1.61 -37.58
CA ASN A 3 -14.60 2.81 -38.21
C ASN A 3 -13.70 4.05 -38.17
N ALA A 4 -12.44 3.93 -37.73
CA ALA A 4 -11.51 5.05 -37.72
C ALA A 4 -10.93 5.27 -39.14
N LYS A 5 -11.05 6.49 -39.68
CA LYS A 5 -10.52 6.88 -40.99
C LYS A 5 -9.00 6.89 -41.08
N GLY A 6 -8.28 6.46 -40.05
CA GLY A 6 -6.84 6.27 -40.00
C GLY A 6 -6.43 5.67 -38.65
N ALA A 7 -5.50 4.73 -38.66
CA ALA A 7 -4.89 4.17 -37.46
C ALA A 7 -3.38 4.44 -37.50
N MET A 8 -2.87 5.12 -36.49
CA MET A 8 -1.44 5.32 -36.31
C MET A 8 -0.95 4.48 -35.13
N ILE A 9 0.11 3.72 -35.34
CA ILE A 9 0.78 2.94 -34.27
C ILE A 9 1.88 3.81 -33.68
N LEU A 10 1.79 4.10 -32.38
CA LEU A 10 2.86 4.74 -31.65
C LEU A 10 3.99 3.72 -31.46
N LYS A 11 5.14 4.02 -32.03
CA LYS A 11 6.29 3.11 -32.09
C LYS A 11 7.25 3.29 -30.90
N GLN A 12 7.13 4.35 -30.12
CA GLN A 12 8.03 4.68 -29.01
C GLN A 12 7.31 4.67 -27.68
N SER A 13 7.84 3.96 -26.70
CA SER A 13 7.48 4.12 -25.30
C SER A 13 8.46 5.08 -24.60
N TYR A 14 7.92 6.05 -23.87
CA TYR A 14 8.71 6.95 -23.04
C TYR A 14 8.70 6.55 -21.55
N ARG A 15 8.06 5.45 -21.22
CA ARG A 15 7.91 4.97 -19.86
C ARG A 15 8.73 3.72 -19.59
N ILE A 16 8.58 2.69 -20.41
CA ILE A 16 9.03 1.33 -20.13
C ILE A 16 10.49 1.18 -20.54
N PRO A 17 11.39 0.80 -19.61
CA PRO A 17 12.79 0.56 -19.91
C PRO A 17 13.00 -0.74 -20.69
N SER A 18 14.20 -0.93 -21.24
CA SER A 18 14.48 -2.03 -22.19
C SER A 18 14.34 -3.42 -21.55
N SER A 19 14.81 -3.64 -20.32
CA SER A 19 14.67 -4.92 -19.64
C SER A 19 13.21 -5.31 -19.40
N VAL A 20 12.38 -4.36 -18.95
CA VAL A 20 10.94 -4.59 -18.76
C VAL A 20 10.23 -4.82 -20.09
N HIS A 21 10.63 -4.08 -21.15
CA HIS A 21 10.11 -4.29 -22.50
C HIS A 21 10.36 -5.71 -23.01
N GLU A 22 11.53 -6.27 -22.74
CA GLU A 22 11.89 -7.61 -23.16
C GLU A 22 10.93 -8.65 -22.55
N VAL A 23 10.78 -8.66 -21.23
CA VAL A 23 9.86 -9.57 -20.51
C VAL A 23 8.41 -9.36 -20.95
N ALA A 24 7.97 -8.11 -21.05
CA ALA A 24 6.62 -7.79 -21.51
C ALA A 24 6.38 -8.24 -22.96
N SER A 25 7.41 -8.18 -23.80
CA SER A 25 7.34 -8.65 -25.21
C SER A 25 7.26 -10.19 -25.28
N GLN A 26 7.94 -10.89 -24.39
CA GLN A 26 7.80 -12.35 -24.27
C GLN A 26 6.40 -12.73 -23.82
N CYS A 27 5.88 -12.09 -22.79
CA CYS A 27 4.52 -12.29 -22.30
C CYS A 27 3.47 -12.07 -23.39
N ILE A 28 3.54 -10.99 -24.15
CA ILE A 28 2.55 -10.69 -25.19
C ILE A 28 2.66 -11.61 -26.42
N LYS A 29 3.82 -12.23 -26.67
CA LYS A 29 3.98 -13.23 -27.73
C LYS A 29 3.18 -14.49 -27.50
N GLN A 30 2.85 -14.80 -26.26
CA GLN A 30 2.00 -15.95 -25.90
C GLN A 30 0.54 -15.77 -26.32
N ILE A 31 0.10 -14.54 -26.62
CA ILE A 31 -1.27 -14.22 -26.99
C ILE A 31 -1.52 -14.63 -28.45
N GLY A 32 -2.39 -15.61 -28.68
CA GLY A 32 -2.74 -16.07 -30.02
C GLY A 32 -3.53 -15.05 -30.82
N SER A 33 -4.53 -14.42 -30.22
CA SER A 33 -5.38 -13.39 -30.88
C SER A 33 -4.91 -11.98 -30.55
N ARG A 34 -3.94 -11.47 -31.35
CA ARG A 34 -3.39 -10.12 -31.16
C ARG A 34 -3.11 -9.41 -32.47
N VAL A 35 -3.11 -8.08 -32.43
CA VAL A 35 -2.58 -7.24 -33.52
C VAL A 35 -1.06 -7.14 -33.32
N HIS A 36 -0.29 -7.58 -34.32
CA HIS A 36 1.16 -7.45 -34.29
C HIS A 36 1.57 -5.97 -34.32
N LYS A 37 2.29 -5.53 -33.29
CA LYS A 37 2.83 -4.19 -33.17
C LYS A 37 4.29 -4.28 -32.73
N THR A 38 5.12 -3.51 -33.39
CA THR A 38 6.51 -3.30 -32.96
C THR A 38 6.59 -1.92 -32.32
N TRP A 39 7.15 -1.86 -31.11
CA TRP A 39 7.39 -0.62 -30.41
C TRP A 39 8.73 -0.67 -29.68
N LEU A 40 9.33 0.49 -29.46
CA LEU A 40 10.64 0.65 -28.86
C LEU A 40 10.50 1.06 -27.39
N PRO A 41 11.33 0.52 -26.50
CA PRO A 41 11.38 0.94 -25.10
C PRO A 41 11.94 2.36 -24.96
N ARG A 42 11.80 2.94 -23.77
CA ARG A 42 12.55 4.13 -23.37
C ARG A 42 14.06 3.84 -23.44
N ASN A 43 14.86 4.83 -23.82
CA ASN A 43 16.33 4.71 -23.83
C ASN A 43 16.89 4.71 -22.38
N HIS A 44 16.62 3.63 -21.66
CA HIS A 44 17.04 3.38 -20.29
C HIS A 44 17.01 1.87 -20.03
N PRO A 45 18.04 1.26 -19.43
CA PRO A 45 18.10 -0.18 -19.24
C PRO A 45 17.01 -0.69 -18.32
N GLY A 46 16.81 -0.05 -17.15
CA GLY A 46 15.99 -0.57 -16.07
C GLY A 46 16.55 -1.86 -15.48
N SER A 47 15.74 -2.53 -14.66
CA SER A 47 16.08 -3.86 -14.16
C SER A 47 14.86 -4.78 -14.07
N VAL A 48 15.10 -6.07 -14.25
CA VAL A 48 14.13 -7.13 -13.93
C VAL A 48 14.86 -8.16 -13.09
N GLN A 49 14.30 -8.47 -11.92
CA GLN A 49 14.89 -9.40 -10.96
C GLN A 49 13.83 -10.40 -10.51
N TRP A 50 14.24 -11.66 -10.35
CA TRP A 50 13.45 -12.68 -9.72
C TRP A 50 13.86 -12.78 -8.25
N GLU A 51 12.88 -12.81 -7.37
CA GLU A 51 13.06 -12.91 -5.94
C GLU A 51 12.25 -14.07 -5.39
N ALA A 52 12.86 -14.86 -4.51
CA ALA A 52 12.17 -15.98 -3.88
C ALA A 52 10.96 -15.54 -3.04
N SER A 53 11.02 -14.32 -2.49
CA SER A 53 9.96 -13.76 -1.65
C SER A 53 10.01 -12.23 -1.66
N TYR A 54 8.88 -11.58 -1.42
CA TYR A 54 8.82 -10.12 -1.26
C TYR A 54 9.52 -9.62 0.01
N GLU A 55 9.73 -10.49 1.02
CA GLU A 55 10.47 -10.13 2.23
C GLU A 55 11.96 -9.87 1.98
N SER A 56 12.53 -10.38 0.87
CA SER A 56 13.91 -10.08 0.49
C SER A 56 14.09 -8.66 -0.06
N ILE A 57 12.98 -7.99 -0.42
CA ILE A 57 13.01 -6.69 -1.08
C ILE A 57 12.92 -5.56 -0.06
N ASN A 58 13.95 -4.72 -0.02
CA ASN A 58 13.93 -3.53 0.83
C ASN A 58 13.06 -2.43 0.22
N MET A 59 11.89 -2.19 0.85
CA MET A 59 10.96 -1.12 0.48
C MET A 59 11.04 0.11 1.38
N GLU A 60 12.15 0.35 2.05
CA GLU A 60 12.29 1.50 2.98
C GLU A 60 12.22 2.84 2.25
N GLU A 61 12.73 2.90 1.04
CA GLU A 61 12.75 4.11 0.24
C GLU A 61 12.15 3.87 -1.16
N GLY A 62 11.81 4.95 -1.84
CA GLY A 62 11.30 4.90 -3.20
C GLY A 62 9.76 4.82 -3.30
N ASP A 63 9.28 4.79 -4.53
CA ASP A 63 7.85 4.67 -4.90
C ASP A 63 7.60 3.23 -5.36
N TRP A 64 6.71 2.54 -4.66
CA TRP A 64 6.45 1.12 -4.83
C TRP A 64 5.00 0.84 -5.21
N LEU A 65 4.83 -0.02 -6.20
CA LEU A 65 3.54 -0.58 -6.56
C LEU A 65 3.63 -2.10 -6.52
N VAL A 66 2.93 -2.71 -5.57
CA VAL A 66 2.89 -4.17 -5.45
C VAL A 66 1.60 -4.70 -6.04
N LEU A 67 1.75 -5.63 -6.96
CA LEU A 67 0.69 -6.16 -7.79
C LEU A 67 0.49 -7.65 -7.58
N ALA A 68 -0.76 -8.03 -7.41
CA ALA A 68 -1.17 -9.43 -7.46
C ALA A 68 -2.40 -9.59 -8.36
N ARG A 69 -2.68 -10.83 -8.77
CA ARG A 69 -3.86 -11.11 -9.58
C ARG A 69 -5.16 -10.90 -8.82
N THR A 70 -5.18 -11.18 -7.52
CA THR A 70 -6.34 -11.02 -6.63
C THR A 70 -5.94 -10.40 -5.30
N ASN A 71 -6.90 -9.78 -4.60
CA ASN A 71 -6.65 -9.18 -3.28
C ASN A 71 -6.21 -10.20 -2.22
N TYR A 72 -6.72 -11.43 -2.29
CA TYR A 72 -6.35 -12.50 -1.38
C TYR A 72 -4.82 -12.73 -1.35
N LEU A 73 -4.17 -12.67 -2.51
CA LEU A 73 -2.71 -12.83 -2.62
C LEU A 73 -1.91 -11.65 -2.02
N LEU A 74 -2.56 -10.55 -1.71
CA LEU A 74 -1.93 -9.38 -1.07
C LEU A 74 -1.99 -9.43 0.46
N GLU A 75 -2.79 -10.32 1.06
CA GLU A 75 -3.02 -10.34 2.53
C GLU A 75 -1.72 -10.58 3.30
N GLY A 76 -0.90 -11.55 2.89
CA GLY A 76 0.40 -11.81 3.51
C GLY A 76 1.34 -10.60 3.42
N LEU A 77 1.33 -9.89 2.30
CA LEU A 77 2.13 -8.69 2.11
C LEU A 77 1.61 -7.52 2.96
N GLU A 78 0.29 -7.38 3.15
CA GLU A 78 -0.25 -6.39 4.08
C GLU A 78 0.23 -6.63 5.52
N ASP A 79 0.18 -7.90 5.96
CA ASP A 79 0.65 -8.26 7.29
C ASP A 79 2.17 -8.04 7.42
N TYR A 80 2.94 -8.32 6.38
CA TYR A 80 4.37 -8.01 6.32
C TYR A 80 4.64 -6.51 6.40
N CYS A 81 3.97 -5.69 5.59
CA CYS A 81 4.10 -4.22 5.68
C CYS A 81 3.73 -3.68 7.07
N ARG A 82 2.73 -4.30 7.74
CA ARG A 82 2.33 -3.93 9.11
C ARG A 82 3.39 -4.32 10.14
N SER A 83 3.98 -5.50 10.03
CA SER A 83 5.05 -5.95 10.94
C SER A 83 6.29 -5.08 10.82
N GLU A 84 6.61 -4.68 9.60
CA GLU A 84 7.72 -3.75 9.32
C GLU A 84 7.41 -2.30 9.74
N GLY A 85 6.17 -1.97 10.00
CA GLY A 85 5.75 -0.62 10.36
C GLY A 85 5.77 0.35 9.19
N TRP A 86 5.66 -0.11 7.96
CA TRP A 86 5.55 0.74 6.78
C TRP A 86 4.13 1.25 6.60
N PHE A 87 3.99 2.54 6.28
CA PHE A 87 2.71 3.12 5.90
C PHE A 87 2.43 2.84 4.42
N PHE A 88 1.30 2.22 4.15
CA PHE A 88 0.91 1.83 2.79
C PHE A 88 -0.56 2.13 2.49
N GLN A 89 -0.92 1.98 1.23
CA GLN A 89 -2.29 2.08 0.74
C GLN A 89 -2.71 0.75 0.10
N ASN A 90 -3.92 0.28 0.41
CA ASN A 90 -4.57 -0.81 -0.31
C ASN A 90 -6.00 -0.39 -0.71
N LYS A 91 -6.41 -0.72 -1.95
CA LYS A 91 -7.73 -0.35 -2.50
C LYS A 91 -8.04 1.14 -2.32
N GLN A 92 -7.04 2.00 -2.54
CA GLN A 92 -7.12 3.45 -2.35
C GLN A 92 -7.43 3.91 -0.90
N ARG A 93 -7.28 3.00 0.08
CA ARG A 93 -7.45 3.32 1.49
C ARG A 93 -6.12 3.21 2.22
N PRO A 94 -5.79 4.16 3.09
CA PRO A 94 -4.58 4.07 3.90
C PRO A 94 -4.66 2.88 4.86
N SER A 95 -3.52 2.27 5.12
CA SER A 95 -3.38 1.11 6.01
C SER A 95 -3.83 1.35 7.45
N ILE A 96 -3.81 2.62 7.86
CA ILE A 96 -4.33 3.09 9.14
C ILE A 96 -4.78 4.55 9.01
N SER A 97 -5.79 4.93 9.80
CA SER A 97 -6.25 6.31 9.86
C SER A 97 -5.22 7.21 10.55
N GLU A 98 -4.94 8.37 9.96
CA GLU A 98 -4.08 9.40 10.57
C GLU A 98 -4.57 9.81 11.96
N LYS A 99 -5.90 9.91 12.16
CA LYS A 99 -6.49 10.25 13.46
C LYS A 99 -6.06 9.30 14.57
N LYS A 100 -5.95 8.00 14.29
CA LYS A 100 -5.52 6.99 15.28
C LYS A 100 -4.07 7.21 15.72
N VAL A 101 -3.19 7.42 14.75
CA VAL A 101 -1.75 7.64 15.04
C VAL A 101 -1.54 8.99 15.72
N ARG A 102 -2.29 10.01 15.31
CA ARG A 102 -2.26 11.34 15.94
C ARG A 102 -2.74 11.27 17.40
N ALA A 103 -3.83 10.57 17.69
CA ALA A 103 -4.29 10.37 19.06
C ALA A 103 -3.21 9.73 19.95
N VAL A 104 -2.52 8.71 19.45
CA VAL A 104 -1.42 8.08 20.19
C VAL A 104 -0.26 9.06 20.44
N ARG A 105 0.13 9.83 19.44
CA ARG A 105 1.20 10.86 19.58
C ARG A 105 0.79 11.96 20.56
N SER A 106 -0.45 12.46 20.46
CA SER A 106 -0.97 13.48 21.36
C SER A 106 -1.03 12.97 22.81
N TRP A 107 -1.42 11.72 23.01
CA TRP A 107 -1.39 11.10 24.33
C TRP A 107 0.03 11.03 24.92
N GLU A 108 1.03 10.59 24.14
CA GLU A 108 2.41 10.51 24.61
C GLU A 108 3.00 11.88 24.92
N LEU A 109 2.64 12.93 24.13
CA LEU A 109 3.00 14.30 24.44
C LEU A 109 2.37 14.77 25.76
N LEU A 110 1.07 14.53 25.93
CA LEU A 110 0.34 14.91 27.15
C LEU A 110 0.94 14.19 28.37
N ARG A 111 1.17 12.89 28.27
CA ARG A 111 1.75 12.05 29.31
C ARG A 111 3.18 12.45 29.68
N SER A 112 3.94 12.96 28.75
CA SER A 112 5.32 13.46 28.96
C SER A 112 5.39 14.87 29.54
N GLY A 113 4.25 15.49 29.87
CA GLY A 113 4.17 16.82 30.48
C GLY A 113 3.99 17.97 29.49
N SER A 114 3.81 17.68 28.20
CA SER A 114 3.47 18.71 27.21
C SER A 114 1.97 18.98 27.22
N SER A 115 1.57 20.21 26.88
CA SER A 115 0.16 20.55 26.64
C SER A 115 -0.20 20.21 25.17
N ILE A 116 -1.45 19.78 24.97
CA ILE A 116 -2.01 19.47 23.65
C ILE A 116 -3.29 20.28 23.41
N PRO A 117 -3.72 20.50 22.15
CA PRO A 117 -5.03 21.09 21.88
C PRO A 117 -6.16 20.25 22.47
N VAL A 118 -7.21 20.92 22.97
CA VAL A 118 -8.41 20.24 23.52
C VAL A 118 -9.04 19.31 22.47
N SER A 119 -9.06 19.71 21.21
CA SER A 119 -9.52 18.87 20.10
C SER A 119 -8.75 17.54 19.99
N GLU A 120 -7.45 17.53 20.30
CA GLU A 120 -6.64 16.31 20.32
C GLU A 120 -6.95 15.48 21.58
N LEU A 121 -7.18 16.09 22.73
CA LEU A 121 -7.65 15.36 23.91
C LEU A 121 -8.97 14.64 23.62
N VAL A 122 -9.94 15.33 23.00
CA VAL A 122 -11.21 14.71 22.59
C VAL A 122 -10.96 13.50 21.66
N ASN A 123 -10.04 13.63 20.71
CA ASN A 123 -9.67 12.53 19.82
C ASN A 123 -9.04 11.35 20.60
N VAL A 124 -8.20 11.61 21.59
CA VAL A 124 -7.63 10.59 22.50
C VAL A 124 -8.73 9.85 23.26
N LEU A 125 -9.66 10.59 23.89
CA LEU A 125 -10.73 10.02 24.69
C LEU A 125 -11.60 9.03 23.91
N LEU A 126 -11.79 9.24 22.59
CA LEU A 126 -12.53 8.30 21.73
C LEU A 126 -11.85 6.93 21.65
N TYR A 127 -10.50 6.88 21.66
CA TYR A 127 -9.75 5.63 21.52
C TYR A 127 -9.41 4.96 22.85
N ILE A 128 -9.49 5.66 23.97
CA ILE A 128 -9.41 5.07 25.31
C ILE A 128 -10.80 4.72 25.88
N LYS A 129 -11.87 4.84 25.06
CA LYS A 129 -13.26 4.54 25.42
C LYS A 129 -13.76 5.29 26.66
N VAL A 130 -13.29 6.47 26.88
CA VAL A 130 -13.78 7.36 27.90
C VAL A 130 -14.78 8.35 27.30
N ARG A 131 -15.92 8.52 27.97
CA ARG A 131 -16.93 9.49 27.51
C ARG A 131 -16.34 10.91 27.53
N VAL A 132 -16.47 11.60 26.42
CA VAL A 132 -16.08 13.02 26.33
C VAL A 132 -16.96 13.84 27.27
N PRO A 133 -16.40 14.54 28.27
CA PRO A 133 -17.18 15.37 29.17
C PRO A 133 -17.79 16.56 28.45
N THR A 134 -18.99 16.98 28.89
CA THR A 134 -19.65 18.19 28.37
C THR A 134 -18.92 19.47 28.76
N SER A 135 -18.03 19.41 29.75
CA SER A 135 -17.18 20.54 30.16
C SER A 135 -16.03 20.84 29.20
N LEU A 136 -15.78 19.97 28.20
CA LEU A 136 -14.87 20.21 27.09
C LEU A 136 -15.71 20.72 25.92
N ASP A 137 -15.99 22.02 25.90
CA ASP A 137 -16.80 22.63 24.85
C ASP A 137 -16.00 22.76 23.54
N LYS A 138 -16.73 22.80 22.42
CA LYS A 138 -16.16 23.00 21.09
C LYS A 138 -15.55 24.42 20.93
N SER A 139 -15.99 25.40 21.72
CA SER A 139 -15.40 26.74 21.76
C SER A 139 -13.92 26.72 22.20
N ASP A 140 -13.52 25.70 22.98
CA ASP A 140 -12.17 25.60 23.55
C ASP A 140 -11.23 24.70 22.73
N PHE A 141 -11.66 24.19 21.58
CA PHE A 141 -10.89 23.20 20.79
C PHE A 141 -9.50 23.67 20.36
N ASP A 142 -9.29 24.97 20.22
CA ASP A 142 -7.98 25.55 19.87
C ASP A 142 -7.14 25.91 21.11
N SER A 143 -7.72 25.83 22.33
CA SER A 143 -6.98 26.03 23.56
C SER A 143 -6.12 24.80 23.88
N TYR A 144 -5.04 25.02 24.61
CA TYR A 144 -4.13 23.95 25.05
C TYR A 144 -4.47 23.51 26.47
N ILE A 145 -4.36 22.22 26.71
CA ILE A 145 -4.64 21.60 28.00
C ILE A 145 -3.48 20.73 28.44
N SER A 146 -3.08 20.84 29.73
CA SER A 146 -2.10 19.98 30.38
C SER A 146 -2.72 18.67 30.86
N PHE A 147 -1.89 17.70 31.26
CA PHE A 147 -2.38 16.44 31.83
C PHE A 147 -3.18 16.66 33.12
N GLU A 148 -2.73 17.55 33.99
CA GLU A 148 -3.38 17.87 35.26
C GLU A 148 -4.74 18.55 35.06
N GLU A 149 -4.85 19.43 34.08
CA GLU A 149 -6.12 20.04 33.69
C GLU A 149 -7.07 19.03 33.08
N ALA A 150 -6.56 18.16 32.18
CA ALA A 150 -7.34 17.08 31.60
C ALA A 150 -7.91 16.12 32.65
N GLN A 151 -7.14 15.84 33.72
CA GLN A 151 -7.63 15.05 34.86
C GLN A 151 -8.76 15.72 35.64
N LYS A 152 -8.83 17.06 35.69
CA LYS A 152 -9.98 17.75 36.32
C LYS A 152 -11.28 17.50 35.55
N HIS A 153 -11.21 17.39 34.24
CA HIS A 153 -12.36 17.08 33.38
C HIS A 153 -12.65 15.58 33.33
N VAL A 154 -11.58 14.75 33.41
CA VAL A 154 -11.65 13.28 33.32
C VAL A 154 -10.83 12.67 34.43
N PRO A 155 -11.40 12.55 35.66
CA PRO A 155 -10.66 12.04 36.83
C PRO A 155 -10.14 10.59 36.69
N SER A 156 -10.70 9.82 35.77
CA SER A 156 -10.24 8.46 35.46
C SER A 156 -8.98 8.37 34.58
N LEU A 157 -8.48 9.50 34.08
CA LEU A 157 -7.22 9.50 33.32
C LEU A 157 -6.06 9.12 34.23
N THR A 158 -5.31 8.11 33.80
CA THR A 158 -4.10 7.63 34.47
C THR A 158 -2.92 7.78 33.55
N ASN A 159 -1.74 8.14 34.06
CA ASN A 159 -0.53 8.33 33.29
C ASN A 159 0.10 6.99 32.84
N GLN A 160 -0.66 6.19 32.10
CA GLN A 160 -0.21 4.89 31.61
C GLN A 160 0.29 4.98 30.16
N TYR A 161 1.11 4.02 29.78
CA TYR A 161 1.60 3.89 28.41
C TYR A 161 0.43 3.68 27.44
N TRP A 162 0.45 4.37 26.29
CA TRP A 162 -0.67 4.36 25.35
C TRP A 162 -1.10 2.96 24.91
N TYR A 163 -0.13 2.03 24.76
CA TYR A 163 -0.42 0.67 24.31
C TYR A 163 -1.40 -0.08 25.22
N ASP A 164 -1.38 0.25 26.50
CA ASP A 164 -2.19 -0.42 27.51
C ASP A 164 -3.61 0.17 27.63
N ILE A 165 -3.75 1.47 27.39
CA ILE A 165 -5.03 2.16 27.62
C ILE A 165 -5.88 2.39 26.36
N PHE A 166 -5.30 2.26 25.16
CA PHE A 166 -6.04 2.49 23.91
C PHE A 166 -6.91 1.29 23.52
N ASP A 167 -7.87 0.93 24.35
CA ASP A 167 -8.79 -0.21 24.15
C ASP A 167 -9.72 -0.05 22.96
N GLY A 168 -9.88 1.16 22.44
CA GLY A 168 -10.59 1.46 21.19
C GLY A 168 -9.83 1.00 19.93
N LEU A 169 -8.55 0.63 20.08
CA LEU A 169 -7.73 0.07 19.02
C LEU A 169 -7.55 -1.43 19.23
N SER A 170 -7.69 -2.21 18.16
CA SER A 170 -7.39 -3.64 18.21
C SER A 170 -5.90 -3.88 18.51
N VAL A 171 -5.56 -5.07 19.00
CA VAL A 171 -4.16 -5.48 19.26
C VAL A 171 -3.31 -5.36 17.98
N LYS A 172 -3.88 -5.75 16.82
CA LYS A 172 -3.18 -5.61 15.52
C LYS A 172 -2.87 -4.14 15.20
N GLU A 173 -3.82 -3.23 15.41
CA GLU A 173 -3.61 -1.79 15.18
C GLU A 173 -2.60 -1.20 16.13
N ARG A 174 -2.66 -1.55 17.42
CA ARG A 174 -1.67 -1.10 18.42
C ARG A 174 -0.26 -1.58 18.07
N SER A 175 -0.11 -2.86 17.71
CA SER A 175 1.18 -3.41 17.28
C SER A 175 1.72 -2.71 16.03
N TYR A 176 0.87 -2.43 15.06
CA TYR A 176 1.23 -1.73 13.85
C TYR A 176 1.65 -0.28 14.13
N ILE A 177 0.87 0.48 14.92
CA ILE A 177 1.24 1.84 15.32
C ILE A 177 2.60 1.83 16.06
N ARG A 178 2.82 0.86 16.95
CA ARG A 178 4.10 0.72 17.66
C ARG A 178 5.27 0.49 16.70
N ALA A 179 5.10 -0.35 15.69
CA ALA A 179 6.11 -0.59 14.67
C ALA A 179 6.39 0.68 13.84
N MET A 180 5.35 1.40 13.42
CA MET A 180 5.46 2.68 12.71
C MET A 180 6.21 3.73 13.54
N LEU A 181 5.88 3.86 14.82
CA LEU A 181 6.52 4.84 15.72
C LEU A 181 8.00 4.51 15.93
N ARG A 182 8.35 3.22 16.10
CA ARG A 182 9.75 2.77 16.25
C ARG A 182 10.59 3.07 15.01
N ARG A 183 10.00 2.93 13.83
CA ARG A 183 10.65 3.21 12.54
C ARG A 183 10.72 4.71 12.24
N GLY A 184 9.94 5.54 12.92
CA GLY A 184 9.77 6.95 12.57
C GLY A 184 8.98 7.16 11.28
N GLU A 185 8.14 6.18 10.90
CA GLU A 185 7.35 6.22 9.66
C GLU A 185 6.40 7.41 9.65
N LYS A 186 6.35 8.10 8.51
CA LYS A 186 5.49 9.29 8.32
C LYS A 186 4.21 8.92 7.60
N ILE A 187 3.09 9.38 8.13
CA ILE A 187 1.82 9.30 7.43
C ILE A 187 1.78 10.44 6.41
N THR A 188 1.60 10.08 5.16
CA THR A 188 1.53 11.01 4.04
C THR A 188 0.22 10.84 3.28
N LYS A 189 -0.22 11.88 2.58
CA LYS A 189 -1.42 11.80 1.73
C LYS A 189 -1.26 10.75 0.62
N ASN A 190 -0.04 10.61 0.09
CA ASN A 190 0.30 9.64 -0.95
C ASN A 190 1.34 8.67 -0.37
N PRO A 191 0.92 7.51 0.14
CA PRO A 191 1.85 6.50 0.63
C PRO A 191 2.80 6.03 -0.47
N ARG A 192 4.07 5.88 -0.12
CA ARG A 192 5.09 5.39 -1.06
C ARG A 192 4.91 3.93 -1.46
N ILE A 193 4.21 3.14 -0.64
CA ILE A 193 3.88 1.73 -0.92
C ILE A 193 2.38 1.64 -1.24
N ARG A 194 2.07 1.12 -2.41
CA ARG A 194 0.70 0.93 -2.88
C ARG A 194 0.48 -0.53 -3.26
N LEU A 195 -0.48 -1.16 -2.63
CA LEU A 195 -0.90 -2.53 -2.91
C LEU A 195 -2.14 -2.50 -3.79
N SER A 196 -2.16 -3.30 -4.85
CA SER A 196 -3.28 -3.30 -5.78
C SER A 196 -3.39 -4.62 -6.53
N THR A 197 -4.57 -4.94 -7.02
CA THR A 197 -4.66 -5.95 -8.07
C THR A 197 -4.18 -5.36 -9.39
N ILE A 198 -3.67 -6.23 -10.28
CA ILE A 198 -3.24 -5.81 -11.63
C ILE A 198 -4.35 -5.05 -12.35
N HIS A 199 -5.60 -5.49 -12.20
CA HIS A 199 -6.76 -4.81 -12.82
C HIS A 199 -7.00 -3.40 -12.28
N ALA A 200 -6.95 -3.24 -10.95
CA ALA A 200 -7.18 -1.94 -10.32
C ALA A 200 -6.01 -0.96 -10.55
N ALA A 201 -4.83 -1.48 -10.84
CA ALA A 201 -3.64 -0.68 -11.16
C ALA A 201 -3.61 -0.16 -12.61
N LYS A 202 -4.65 -0.41 -13.40
CA LYS A 202 -4.72 0.10 -14.79
C LYS A 202 -4.63 1.63 -14.80
N GLY A 203 -3.62 2.16 -15.50
CA GLY A 203 -3.30 3.60 -15.52
C GLY A 203 -2.30 4.04 -14.44
N GLY A 204 -2.10 3.27 -13.37
CA GLY A 204 -1.04 3.51 -12.38
C GLY A 204 0.35 3.09 -12.89
N GLU A 205 1.37 3.63 -12.26
CA GLU A 205 2.78 3.31 -12.50
C GLU A 205 3.61 3.64 -11.27
N ALA A 206 4.79 3.02 -11.13
CA ALA A 206 5.74 3.30 -10.07
C ALA A 206 7.18 3.13 -10.57
N THR A 207 8.12 3.74 -9.84
CA THR A 207 9.54 3.52 -10.08
C THR A 207 9.89 2.05 -9.90
N ASN A 208 9.41 1.45 -8.79
CA ASN A 208 9.61 0.05 -8.46
C ASN A 208 8.28 -0.70 -8.46
N VAL A 209 8.23 -1.83 -9.14
CA VAL A 209 7.04 -2.69 -9.16
C VAL A 209 7.42 -4.07 -8.66
N ILE A 210 6.64 -4.61 -7.73
CA ILE A 210 6.67 -6.02 -7.34
C ILE A 210 5.45 -6.68 -7.95
N LEU A 211 5.64 -7.78 -8.65
CA LEU A 211 4.57 -8.55 -9.28
C LEU A 211 4.59 -10.00 -8.77
N LEU A 212 3.53 -10.38 -8.06
CA LEU A 212 3.31 -11.75 -7.62
C LEU A 212 2.78 -12.57 -8.79
N THR A 213 3.37 -13.75 -9.00
CA THR A 213 3.02 -14.65 -10.10
C THR A 213 1.94 -15.66 -9.76
N ASP A 214 1.69 -15.92 -8.46
CA ASP A 214 0.67 -16.85 -8.00
C ASP A 214 -0.75 -16.48 -8.46
N LEU A 215 -1.57 -17.51 -8.67
CA LEU A 215 -2.95 -17.45 -9.07
C LEU A 215 -3.85 -18.14 -8.04
N SER A 216 -5.05 -17.62 -7.82
CA SER A 216 -6.08 -18.36 -7.10
C SER A 216 -6.54 -19.57 -7.95
N THR A 217 -7.04 -20.60 -7.30
CA THR A 217 -7.55 -21.80 -8.01
C THR A 217 -8.52 -21.48 -9.12
N ARG A 218 -9.45 -20.56 -8.86
CA ARG A 218 -10.43 -20.11 -9.87
C ARG A 218 -9.77 -19.49 -11.09
N ILE A 219 -8.79 -18.61 -10.86
CA ILE A 219 -8.10 -17.91 -11.96
C ILE A 219 -7.20 -18.89 -12.72
N TYR A 220 -6.52 -19.79 -12.01
CA TYR A 220 -5.70 -20.81 -12.64
C TYR A 220 -6.52 -21.71 -13.57
N ASN A 221 -7.69 -22.17 -13.15
CA ASN A 221 -8.57 -22.95 -13.99
C ASN A 221 -9.01 -22.17 -15.25
N SER A 222 -9.40 -20.90 -15.07
CA SER A 222 -9.76 -20.03 -16.20
C SER A 222 -8.57 -19.80 -17.15
N TYR A 223 -7.35 -19.68 -16.62
CA TYR A 223 -6.12 -19.57 -17.41
C TYR A 223 -5.87 -20.81 -18.25
N GLN A 224 -6.14 -22.02 -17.72
CA GLN A 224 -6.01 -23.25 -18.50
C GLN A 224 -6.99 -23.32 -19.68
N GLU A 225 -8.17 -22.71 -19.54
CA GLU A 225 -9.19 -22.65 -20.60
C GLU A 225 -8.91 -21.54 -21.62
N ASN A 226 -8.47 -20.38 -21.15
CA ASN A 226 -8.19 -19.20 -21.99
C ASN A 226 -6.95 -18.45 -21.52
N PRO A 227 -5.75 -18.90 -21.95
CA PRO A 227 -4.49 -18.28 -21.53
C PRO A 227 -4.27 -16.85 -22.03
N ASP A 228 -4.91 -16.47 -23.14
CA ASP A 228 -4.75 -15.14 -23.74
C ASP A 228 -5.16 -14.00 -22.80
N ASP A 229 -6.25 -14.22 -22.04
CA ASP A 229 -6.78 -13.17 -21.16
C ASP A 229 -5.86 -12.92 -19.98
N GLU A 230 -5.30 -13.95 -19.36
CA GLU A 230 -4.32 -13.81 -18.28
C GLU A 230 -3.02 -13.20 -18.78
N SER A 231 -2.56 -13.58 -19.97
CA SER A 231 -1.38 -12.96 -20.61
C SER A 231 -1.57 -11.45 -20.80
N ARG A 232 -2.76 -11.02 -21.19
CA ARG A 232 -3.10 -9.57 -21.28
C ARG A 232 -3.04 -8.89 -19.91
N VAL A 233 -3.53 -9.57 -18.86
CA VAL A 233 -3.49 -9.03 -17.50
C VAL A 233 -2.06 -8.90 -17.00
N PHE A 234 -1.25 -9.96 -17.13
CA PHE A 234 0.15 -9.93 -16.69
C PHE A 234 0.98 -8.91 -17.49
N TYR A 235 0.75 -8.79 -18.80
CA TYR A 235 1.35 -7.72 -19.60
C TYR A 235 1.05 -6.32 -19.02
N VAL A 236 -0.19 -6.08 -18.56
CA VAL A 236 -0.52 -4.82 -17.89
C VAL A 236 0.30 -4.65 -16.63
N GLY A 237 0.43 -5.69 -15.79
CA GLY A 237 1.23 -5.65 -14.56
C GLY A 237 2.71 -5.33 -14.82
N LEU A 238 3.33 -6.08 -15.73
CA LEU A 238 4.73 -5.88 -16.13
C LEU A 238 5.00 -4.45 -16.59
N THR A 239 4.11 -3.90 -17.40
CA THR A 239 4.26 -2.55 -17.96
C THR A 239 3.96 -1.41 -16.98
N ARG A 240 3.81 -1.67 -15.69
CA ARG A 240 3.66 -0.62 -14.65
C ARG A 240 5.01 -0.08 -14.16
N ALA A 241 6.09 -0.84 -14.32
CA ALA A 241 7.42 -0.46 -13.87
C ALA A 241 8.04 0.63 -14.77
N LYS A 242 8.52 1.70 -14.12
CA LYS A 242 9.29 2.76 -14.79
C LYS A 242 10.80 2.49 -14.80
N GLU A 243 11.29 1.76 -13.79
CA GLU A 243 12.71 1.44 -13.66
C GLU A 243 12.95 -0.01 -13.26
N ASN A 244 12.43 -0.43 -12.11
CA ASN A 244 12.72 -1.74 -11.55
C ASN A 244 11.47 -2.59 -11.45
N LEU A 245 11.57 -3.83 -11.93
CA LEU A 245 10.54 -4.85 -11.84
C LEU A 245 11.07 -6.04 -11.06
N TYR A 246 10.41 -6.37 -9.96
CA TYR A 246 10.68 -7.54 -9.14
C TYR A 246 9.57 -8.56 -9.39
N LEU A 247 9.94 -9.73 -9.87
CA LEU A 247 9.03 -10.85 -10.09
C LEU A 247 9.20 -11.82 -8.92
N ILE A 248 8.11 -12.12 -8.22
CA ILE A 248 8.16 -13.07 -7.12
C ILE A 248 7.97 -14.47 -7.66
N GLU A 249 8.92 -15.37 -7.32
CA GLU A 249 8.82 -16.78 -7.63
C GLU A 249 7.51 -17.36 -7.07
N PRO A 250 6.85 -18.27 -7.81
CA PRO A 250 5.57 -18.82 -7.38
C PRO A 250 5.73 -19.60 -6.08
N GLN A 251 4.87 -19.33 -5.13
CA GLN A 251 4.82 -20.04 -3.84
C GLN A 251 3.90 -21.26 -3.92
N THR A 252 3.14 -21.40 -5.01
CA THR A 252 2.23 -22.53 -5.25
C THR A 252 2.42 -23.09 -6.67
N GLN A 253 1.81 -24.24 -6.92
CA GLN A 253 1.80 -24.81 -8.29
C GLN A 253 0.82 -24.10 -9.23
N LYS A 254 0.06 -23.13 -8.73
CA LYS A 254 -0.92 -22.37 -9.49
C LYS A 254 -0.41 -20.96 -9.72
N TYR A 255 0.31 -20.78 -10.81
CA TYR A 255 0.96 -19.52 -11.15
C TYR A 255 0.88 -19.22 -12.64
N TYR A 256 1.15 -17.98 -12.99
CA TYR A 256 1.33 -17.54 -14.37
C TYR A 256 2.83 -17.66 -14.74
N PRO A 257 3.20 -18.46 -15.75
CA PRO A 257 4.57 -18.60 -16.20
C PRO A 257 5.00 -17.37 -17.02
N LEU A 258 5.98 -16.64 -16.52
CA LEU A 258 6.61 -15.49 -17.19
C LEU A 258 7.92 -15.92 -17.88
#